data_413cdd490a7797c3cbca96b5fb327fe8
#
_entry.id   413cdd490a7797c3cbca96b5fb327fe8
#
_cell.length_a   1.000
_cell.length_b   1.000
_cell.length_c   1.000
_cell.angle_alpha   90.00
_cell.angle_beta   90.00
_cell.angle_gamma   90.00
#
_symmetry.space_group_name_H-M   'P 1'
#
loop_
_entity.id
_entity.type
_entity.pdbx_description
1 polymer ?
#
loop_
_entity_poly.entity_id
_entity_poly.type
_entity_poly.pdbx_seq_one_letter_code
_entity_poly.pdbx_strand_id
1 'polypeptide(L)' 'MKEIEAITKRLEALEILIKETRDRLPAHSTKPPVMMELLDYEDEYESLMKQAQALKSKG' A
#
# COMPACT_ATOMS: atom_id res chain seq x y z
N MET A 1 1.56 5.96 21.12
CA MET A 1 0.84 6.28 20.95
C MET A 1 0.52 6.49 19.80
N LYS A 2 1.06 6.54 18.99
CA LYS A 2 0.77 7.03 17.70
C LYS A 2 1.17 6.07 16.61
N GLU A 3 1.42 4.83 16.99
CA GLU A 3 1.76 3.84 15.98
C GLU A 3 0.63 3.64 14.99
N ILE A 4 -0.59 3.58 15.50
CA ILE A 4 -1.74 3.38 14.61
C ILE A 4 -1.92 4.58 13.69
N GLU A 5 -1.64 5.78 14.18
CA GLU A 5 -1.74 6.96 13.34
C GLU A 5 -0.69 6.95 12.24
N ALA A 6 0.55 6.57 12.59
CA ALA A 6 1.61 6.50 11.58
C ALA A 6 1.27 5.47 10.51
N ILE A 7 0.76 4.31 10.94
CA ILE A 7 0.37 3.27 10.00
C ILE A 7 -0.76 3.76 9.12
N THR A 8 -1.75 4.43 9.69
CA THR A 8 -2.89 4.92 8.93
C THR A 8 -2.44 5.93 7.87
N LYS A 9 -1.55 6.83 8.24
CA LYS A 9 -1.05 7.81 7.29
C LYS A 9 -0.29 7.14 6.16
N ARG A 10 0.52 6.14 6.48
CA ARG A 10 1.25 5.42 5.45
C ARG A 10 0.30 4.66 4.55
N LEU A 11 -0.75 4.07 5.11
CA LEU A 11 -1.74 3.35 4.31
C LEU A 11 -2.42 4.30 3.33
N GLU A 12 -2.76 5.49 3.77
CA GLU A 12 -3.37 6.47 2.88
C GLU A 12 -2.43 6.84 1.74
N ALA A 13 -1.16 7.05 2.07
CA ALA A 13 -0.18 7.37 1.04
C ALA A 13 -0.03 6.22 0.05
N LEU A 14 -0.02 4.99 0.56
CA LEU A 14 0.10 3.83 -0.31
C LEU A 14 -1.11 3.68 -1.22
N GLU A 15 -2.30 3.98 -0.70
CA GLU A 15 -3.49 3.91 -1.55
C GLU A 15 -3.37 4.84 -2.74
N ILE A 16 -2.87 6.04 -2.50
CA ILE A 16 -2.68 7.00 -3.58
C ILE A 16 -1.61 6.50 -4.54
N LEU A 17 -0.50 6.00 -4.01
CA LEU A 17 0.58 5.49 -4.84
C LEU A 17 0.13 4.32 -5.70
N ILE A 18 -0.63 3.42 -5.11
CA ILE A 18 -1.13 2.25 -5.84
C ILE A 18 -2.06 2.70 -6.96
N LYS A 19 -2.96 3.61 -6.65
CA LYS A 19 -3.90 4.09 -7.63
C LYS A 19 -3.19 4.79 -8.78
N GLU A 20 -2.23 5.66 -8.45
CA GLU A 20 -1.50 6.38 -9.50
C GLU A 20 -0.67 5.42 -10.33
N THR A 21 -0.06 4.44 -9.71
CA THR A 21 0.73 3.46 -10.43
C THR A 21 -0.14 2.66 -11.38
N ARG A 22 -1.31 2.25 -10.93
CA ARG A 22 -2.24 1.53 -11.80
C ARG A 22 -2.69 2.38 -12.97
N ASP A 23 -2.92 3.67 -12.72
CA ASP A 23 -3.35 4.56 -13.79
C ASP A 23 -2.29 4.73 -14.86
N ARG A 24 -1.01 4.54 -14.48
CA ARG A 24 0.05 4.66 -15.45
C ARG A 24 0.25 3.41 -16.29
N LEU A 25 -0.30 2.28 -15.87
CA LEU A 25 -0.12 1.04 -16.61
C LEU A 25 -0.90 1.11 -17.91
N PRO A 26 -0.25 0.88 -19.05
CA PRO A 26 -0.96 0.84 -20.33
C PRO A 26 -1.93 -0.32 -20.35
N ALA A 27 -3.00 -0.14 -21.09
CA ALA A 27 -4.03 -1.18 -21.14
C ALA A 27 -3.53 -2.47 -21.74
N HIS A 28 -2.59 -2.35 -22.69
CA HIS A 28 -2.16 -3.53 -23.41
C HIS A 28 -0.71 -3.92 -23.21
N SER A 29 0.01 -3.23 -22.39
CA SER A 29 1.37 -3.64 -22.15
C SER A 29 1.75 -3.28 -20.73
N THR A 30 2.30 -4.25 -20.04
CA THR A 30 2.76 -4.04 -18.69
C THR A 30 4.26 -4.09 -18.70
N LYS A 31 4.88 -3.02 -18.28
CA LYS A 31 6.32 -2.99 -18.19
C LYS A 31 6.75 -3.56 -16.85
N PRO A 32 7.64 -4.54 -16.84
CA PRO A 32 8.01 -5.20 -15.60
C PRO A 32 8.41 -4.27 -14.45
N PRO A 33 9.18 -3.21 -14.69
CA PRO A 33 9.55 -2.33 -13.58
C PRO A 33 8.34 -1.70 -12.90
N VAL A 34 7.34 -1.28 -13.65
CA VAL A 34 6.15 -0.67 -13.08
C VAL A 34 5.34 -1.71 -12.32
N MET A 35 5.27 -2.93 -12.86
CA MET A 35 4.57 -4.01 -12.18
C MET A 35 5.23 -4.31 -10.84
N MET A 36 6.54 -4.30 -10.79
CA MET A 36 7.25 -4.59 -9.56
C MET A 36 7.01 -3.50 -8.52
N GLU A 37 6.95 -2.24 -8.95
CA GLU A 37 6.64 -1.16 -8.03
C GLU A 37 5.26 -1.35 -7.44
N LEU A 38 4.29 -1.70 -8.27
CA LEU A 38 2.93 -1.90 -7.80
C LEU A 38 2.86 -3.04 -6.80
N LEU A 39 3.53 -4.13 -7.09
CA LEU A 39 3.55 -5.26 -6.17
C LEU A 39 4.19 -4.90 -4.84
N ASP A 40 5.27 -4.12 -4.87
CA ASP A 40 5.92 -3.67 -3.65
C ASP A 40 4.97 -2.83 -2.80
N TYR A 41 4.25 -1.91 -3.43
CA TYR A 41 3.29 -1.09 -2.71
C TYR A 41 2.17 -1.93 -2.11
N GLU A 42 1.68 -2.89 -2.88
CA GLU A 42 0.60 -3.74 -2.40
C GLU A 42 1.06 -4.62 -1.25
N ASP A 43 2.28 -5.14 -1.33
CA ASP A 43 2.83 -5.93 -0.25
C ASP A 43 2.94 -5.11 1.03
N GLU A 44 3.45 -3.90 0.91
CA GLU A 44 3.58 -3.03 2.08
C GLU A 44 2.21 -2.69 2.65
N TYR A 45 1.26 -2.41 1.78
CA TYR A 45 -0.09 -2.09 2.20
C TYR A 45 -0.69 -3.23 3.02
N GLU A 46 -0.57 -4.44 2.51
CA GLU A 46 -1.11 -5.60 3.20
C GLU A 46 -0.43 -5.81 4.55
N SER A 47 0.88 -5.66 4.58
CA SER A 47 1.63 -5.81 5.82
C SER A 47 1.18 -4.80 6.86
N LEU A 48 1.01 -3.54 6.44
CA LEU A 48 0.58 -2.50 7.35
C LEU A 48 -0.86 -2.70 7.82
N MET A 49 -1.70 -3.23 6.94
CA MET A 49 -3.08 -3.53 7.33
C MET A 49 -3.10 -4.58 8.44
N LYS A 50 -2.26 -5.59 8.33
CA LYS A 50 -2.17 -6.61 9.36
C LYS A 50 -1.68 -6.02 10.68
N GLN A 51 -0.70 -5.12 10.60
CA GLN A 51 -0.20 -4.47 11.80
C GLN A 51 -1.28 -3.61 12.45
N ALA A 52 -2.03 -2.89 11.63
CA ALA A 52 -3.11 -2.05 12.17
C ALA A 52 -4.17 -2.90 12.85
N GLN A 53 -4.52 -4.02 12.25
CA GLN A 53 -5.51 -4.90 12.84
C GLN A 53 -5.01 -5.49 14.15
N ALA A 54 -3.75 -5.85 14.20
CA ALA A 54 -3.17 -6.37 15.43
C ALA A 54 -3.21 -5.35 16.54
N LEU A 55 -2.90 -4.09 16.23
CA LEU A 55 -2.95 -3.05 17.22
C LEU A 55 -4.37 -2.79 17.71
N LYS A 56 -5.33 -2.82 16.80
CA LYS A 56 -6.72 -2.64 17.18
C LYS A 56 -7.23 -3.80 18.03
N SER A 57 -6.79 -4.99 17.70
CA SER A 57 -7.25 -6.17 18.42
C SER A 57 -6.77 -6.17 19.86
N LYS A 58 -5.61 -5.58 20.09
CA LYS A 58 -5.11 -5.54 21.44
C LYS A 58 -5.79 -4.48 22.27
N GLY A 59 -6.27 -3.48 21.64
CA GLY A 59 -6.86 -2.38 22.32
C GLY A 59 -8.15 -2.67 22.90
#